data_e3a1733abefa1ddba87f66a6162462f3
#
_entry.id   e3a1733abefa1ddba87f66a6162462f3
#
_cell.length_a   1.000
_cell.length_b   1.000
_cell.length_c   1.000
_cell.angle_alpha   90.00
_cell.angle_beta   90.00
_cell.angle_gamma   90.00
#
_symmetry.space_group_name_H-M   'P 1'
#
loop_
_entity.id
_entity.type
_entity.pdbx_description
1 polymer ?
#
loop_
_entity_poly.entity_id
_entity_poly.type
_entity_poly.pdbx_seq_one_letter_code
_entity_poly.pdbx_strand_id
1 'polypeptide(L)'
;MIIAFFILMFVLGAALGSFLCCQARRLRRRELHQKPLGSRSVCPHCRHQLRWYENIPIISWLTLRGRCRYCHKPIGIAEILSELGTALAFLIIAVVFLQSIGATPTAGADLFGMFEPNVLFPELRISHWAIFIGTLTLVLLLIFLAIYDGLYGELPVLFLTLSIICAIIISILRYWTLFSGISFYLGPIILTLISAAILGGTYLLLYLISKGHWVGDGDWLLALAIGIGLSSPWLSFMALLIANLLAVVVMLPSAIRHKSHQIHFGPFLVAAFILTYAISFPLTNLVPIH
;
A
#
# COMPACT_ATOMS: atom_id res chain seq x y z
N MET A 1 -20.17 15.36 6.26
CA MET A 1 -19.16 15.37 5.19
C MET A 1 -18.01 14.39 5.45
N ILE A 2 -17.38 14.39 6.61
CA ILE A 2 -16.23 13.50 6.94
C ILE A 2 -16.58 12.00 6.81
N ILE A 3 -17.73 11.58 7.36
CA ILE A 3 -18.19 10.18 7.24
C ILE A 3 -18.38 9.77 5.77
N ALA A 4 -18.98 10.65 4.96
CA ALA A 4 -19.16 10.39 3.53
C ALA A 4 -17.81 10.27 2.79
N PHE A 5 -16.81 11.05 3.18
CA PHE A 5 -15.47 10.97 2.65
C PHE A 5 -14.81 9.62 2.99
N PHE A 6 -14.91 9.13 4.24
CA PHE A 6 -14.39 7.81 4.60
C PHE A 6 -15.10 6.67 3.90
N ILE A 7 -16.43 6.75 3.77
CA ILE A 7 -17.21 5.75 3.00
C ILE A 7 -16.73 5.73 1.54
N LEU A 8 -16.55 6.92 0.94
CA LEU A 8 -16.06 7.04 -0.43
C LEU A 8 -14.67 6.42 -0.58
N MET A 9 -13.74 6.72 0.34
CA MET A 9 -12.38 6.16 0.32
C MET A 9 -12.38 4.65 0.49
N PHE A 10 -13.21 4.11 1.38
CA PHE A 10 -13.36 2.67 1.57
C PHE A 10 -13.88 1.97 0.30
N VAL A 11 -14.97 2.49 -0.27
CA VAL A 11 -15.58 1.91 -1.48
C VAL A 11 -14.62 2.01 -2.68
N LEU A 12 -13.96 3.15 -2.84
CA LEU A 12 -12.97 3.36 -3.89
C LEU A 12 -11.79 2.40 -3.73
N GLY A 13 -11.26 2.28 -2.51
CA GLY A 13 -10.17 1.35 -2.21
C GLY A 13 -10.55 -0.11 -2.49
N ALA A 14 -11.74 -0.55 -2.07
CA ALA A 14 -12.22 -1.90 -2.34
C ALA A 14 -12.37 -2.17 -3.86
N ALA A 15 -12.94 -1.22 -4.60
CA ALA A 15 -13.10 -1.34 -6.05
C ALA A 15 -11.76 -1.41 -6.79
N LEU A 16 -10.80 -0.57 -6.38
CA LEU A 16 -9.45 -0.59 -6.94
C LEU A 16 -8.70 -1.86 -6.58
N GLY A 17 -8.84 -2.38 -5.36
CA GLY A 17 -8.25 -3.65 -4.94
C GLY A 17 -8.71 -4.84 -5.80
N SER A 18 -10.02 -4.92 -6.05
CA SER A 18 -10.60 -5.90 -6.96
C SER A 18 -10.04 -5.79 -8.38
N PHE A 19 -9.93 -4.54 -8.87
CA PHE A 19 -9.35 -4.25 -10.18
C PHE A 19 -7.86 -4.65 -10.26
N LEU A 20 -7.05 -4.33 -9.25
CA LEU A 20 -5.62 -4.66 -9.21
C LEU A 20 -5.38 -6.17 -9.26
N CYS A 21 -6.15 -6.97 -8.50
CA CYS A 21 -6.05 -8.42 -8.54
C CYS A 21 -6.36 -8.99 -9.93
N CYS A 22 -7.37 -8.43 -10.60
CA CYS A 22 -7.71 -8.79 -11.98
C CYS A 22 -6.58 -8.41 -12.97
N GLN A 23 -5.98 -7.22 -12.82
CA GLN A 23 -4.89 -6.76 -13.68
C GLN A 23 -3.61 -7.56 -13.48
N ALA A 24 -3.28 -7.97 -12.25
CA ALA A 24 -2.14 -8.84 -11.97
C ALA A 24 -2.25 -10.15 -12.76
N ARG A 25 -3.43 -10.78 -12.77
CA ARG A 25 -3.68 -11.99 -13.55
C ARG A 25 -3.63 -11.76 -15.07
N ARG A 26 -4.10 -10.60 -15.53
CA ARG A 26 -4.04 -10.26 -16.97
C ARG A 26 -2.60 -9.99 -17.41
N LEU A 27 -1.81 -9.29 -16.59
CA LEU A 27 -0.41 -9.05 -16.88
C LEU A 27 0.36 -10.37 -17.02
N ARG A 28 0.23 -11.27 -16.04
CA ARG A 28 0.89 -12.59 -16.08
C ARG A 28 0.54 -13.39 -17.33
N ARG A 29 -0.72 -13.36 -17.75
CA ARG A 29 -1.15 -14.05 -18.99
C ARG A 29 -0.53 -13.44 -20.24
N ARG A 30 -0.35 -12.10 -20.29
CA ARG A 30 0.33 -11.43 -21.39
C ARG A 30 1.79 -11.83 -21.46
N GLU A 31 2.49 -11.83 -20.32
CA GLU A 31 3.89 -12.24 -20.22
C GLU A 31 4.07 -13.70 -20.69
N LEU A 32 3.15 -14.59 -20.37
CA LEU A 32 3.17 -15.99 -20.79
C LEU A 32 2.58 -16.22 -22.20
N HIS A 33 2.30 -15.17 -22.98
CA HIS A 33 1.70 -15.25 -24.32
C HIS A 33 0.41 -16.10 -24.38
N GLN A 34 -0.31 -16.20 -23.26
CA GLN A 34 -1.57 -16.93 -23.17
C GLN A 34 -2.73 -16.11 -23.74
N LYS A 35 -3.81 -16.80 -24.16
CA LYS A 35 -5.03 -16.12 -24.62
C LYS A 35 -5.51 -15.10 -23.61
N PRO A 36 -5.76 -13.85 -24.04
CA PRO A 36 -6.21 -12.79 -23.13
C PRO A 36 -7.53 -13.19 -22.48
N LEU A 37 -7.66 -12.85 -21.19
CA LEU A 37 -8.98 -12.81 -20.56
C LEU A 37 -9.78 -11.71 -21.24
N GLY A 38 -11.04 -12.01 -21.61
CA GLY A 38 -11.92 -10.98 -22.20
C GLY A 38 -11.99 -9.70 -21.36
N SER A 39 -12.62 -8.66 -21.88
CA SER A 39 -12.74 -7.35 -21.23
C SER A 39 -13.50 -7.43 -19.89
N ARG A 40 -14.34 -8.44 -19.69
CA ARG A 40 -15.14 -8.64 -18.45
C ARG A 40 -14.49 -9.65 -17.52
N SER A 41 -14.88 -9.57 -16.23
CA SER A 41 -14.47 -10.51 -15.20
C SER A 41 -15.06 -11.90 -15.47
N VAL A 42 -14.22 -12.93 -15.39
CA VAL A 42 -14.61 -14.33 -15.63
C VAL A 42 -14.09 -15.22 -14.50
N CYS A 43 -14.83 -16.26 -14.18
CA CYS A 43 -14.35 -17.26 -13.24
C CYS A 43 -13.09 -17.97 -13.80
N PRO A 44 -12.00 -18.10 -13.05
CA PRO A 44 -10.78 -18.74 -13.52
C PRO A 44 -10.96 -20.24 -13.79
N HIS A 45 -11.95 -20.89 -13.17
CA HIS A 45 -12.19 -22.32 -13.29
C HIS A 45 -13.17 -22.70 -14.41
N CYS A 46 -14.37 -22.10 -14.41
CA CYS A 46 -15.39 -22.45 -15.41
C CYS A 46 -15.48 -21.48 -16.58
N ARG A 47 -14.72 -20.36 -16.54
CA ARG A 47 -14.71 -19.28 -17.54
C ARG A 47 -16.06 -18.60 -17.76
N HIS A 48 -17.04 -18.85 -16.87
CA HIS A 48 -18.32 -18.16 -16.92
C HIS A 48 -18.11 -16.66 -16.64
N GLN A 49 -18.78 -15.82 -17.39
CA GLN A 49 -18.73 -14.38 -17.28
C GLN A 49 -19.51 -13.94 -16.04
N LEU A 50 -18.85 -13.19 -15.15
CA LEU A 50 -19.48 -12.69 -13.93
C LEU A 50 -20.45 -11.52 -14.25
N ARG A 51 -21.60 -11.53 -13.58
CA ARG A 51 -22.56 -10.43 -13.62
C ARG A 51 -22.05 -9.29 -12.75
N TRP A 52 -22.53 -8.07 -12.95
CA TRP A 52 -22.08 -6.88 -12.24
C TRP A 52 -22.18 -7.01 -10.71
N TYR A 53 -23.27 -7.60 -10.20
CA TYR A 53 -23.48 -7.80 -8.76
C TYR A 53 -22.61 -8.91 -8.16
N GLU A 54 -22.10 -9.82 -8.97
CA GLU A 54 -21.14 -10.86 -8.57
C GLU A 54 -19.72 -10.32 -8.48
N ASN A 55 -19.52 -9.07 -8.88
CA ASN A 55 -18.24 -8.36 -8.87
C ASN A 55 -18.22 -7.18 -7.88
N ILE A 56 -19.26 -7.07 -7.00
CA ILE A 56 -19.24 -6.07 -5.93
C ILE A 56 -18.19 -6.46 -4.90
N PRO A 57 -17.16 -5.61 -4.69
CA PRO A 57 -16.05 -5.97 -3.81
C PRO A 57 -16.53 -6.33 -2.41
N ILE A 58 -15.85 -7.29 -1.77
CA ILE A 58 -16.12 -7.80 -0.42
C ILE A 58 -17.50 -8.48 -0.32
N ILE A 59 -18.58 -7.79 -0.73
CA ILE A 59 -19.97 -8.27 -0.57
C ILE A 59 -20.20 -9.56 -1.36
N SER A 60 -19.75 -9.61 -2.63
CA SER A 60 -19.93 -10.79 -3.48
C SER A 60 -19.19 -12.01 -2.90
N TRP A 61 -17.96 -11.80 -2.40
CA TRP A 61 -17.19 -12.88 -1.79
C TRP A 61 -17.83 -13.42 -0.52
N LEU A 62 -18.35 -12.53 0.34
CA LEU A 62 -19.06 -12.91 1.59
C LEU A 62 -20.37 -13.65 1.30
N THR A 63 -21.20 -13.14 0.37
CA THR A 63 -22.50 -13.74 0.02
C THR A 63 -22.34 -15.11 -0.65
N LEU A 64 -21.29 -15.28 -1.47
CA LEU A 64 -20.97 -16.54 -2.12
C LEU A 64 -20.08 -17.46 -1.28
N ARG A 65 -19.74 -17.04 -0.04
CA ARG A 65 -18.87 -17.79 0.90
C ARG A 65 -17.55 -18.21 0.25
N GLY A 66 -16.96 -17.32 -0.55
CA GLY A 66 -15.70 -17.57 -1.26
C GLY A 66 -15.78 -18.64 -2.35
N ARG A 67 -16.95 -18.93 -2.92
CA ARG A 67 -17.14 -19.94 -3.98
C ARG A 67 -17.81 -19.35 -5.20
N CYS A 68 -17.43 -19.85 -6.38
CA CYS A 68 -18.11 -19.47 -7.60
C CYS A 68 -19.57 -19.93 -7.61
N ARG A 69 -20.49 -19.06 -8.02
CA ARG A 69 -21.94 -19.36 -8.08
C ARG A 69 -22.28 -20.51 -9.03
N TYR A 70 -21.49 -20.69 -10.11
CA TYR A 70 -21.78 -21.66 -11.18
C TYR A 70 -21.07 -22.98 -11.01
N CYS A 71 -19.77 -22.98 -10.68
CA CYS A 71 -19.00 -24.21 -10.56
C CYS A 71 -18.64 -24.59 -9.11
N HIS A 72 -19.04 -23.79 -8.14
CA HIS A 72 -18.83 -23.97 -6.70
C HIS A 72 -17.37 -24.15 -6.27
N LYS A 73 -16.40 -24.00 -7.17
CA LYS A 73 -14.98 -24.00 -6.84
C LYS A 73 -14.60 -22.78 -6.02
N PRO A 74 -13.63 -22.93 -5.10
CA PRO A 74 -13.23 -21.81 -4.24
C PRO A 74 -12.64 -20.66 -5.07
N ILE A 75 -13.07 -19.44 -4.73
CA ILE A 75 -12.45 -18.19 -5.18
C ILE A 75 -11.26 -17.95 -4.25
N GLY A 76 -10.10 -17.59 -4.79
CA GLY A 76 -8.89 -17.42 -4.00
C GLY A 76 -9.05 -16.35 -2.89
N ILE A 77 -8.36 -16.57 -1.78
CA ILE A 77 -8.32 -15.61 -0.66
C ILE A 77 -7.65 -14.30 -1.11
N ALA A 78 -6.79 -14.34 -2.12
CA ALA A 78 -6.11 -13.16 -2.64
C ALA A 78 -7.07 -12.06 -3.09
N GLU A 79 -8.28 -12.40 -3.58
CA GLU A 79 -9.28 -11.41 -4.00
C GLU A 79 -9.80 -10.61 -2.80
N ILE A 80 -10.29 -11.30 -1.76
CA ILE A 80 -10.81 -10.60 -0.57
C ILE A 80 -9.71 -9.84 0.16
N LEU A 81 -8.48 -10.37 0.22
CA LEU A 81 -7.34 -9.69 0.85
C LEU A 81 -6.94 -8.44 0.06
N SER A 82 -6.95 -8.47 -1.27
CA SER A 82 -6.66 -7.29 -2.08
C SER A 82 -7.72 -6.21 -1.92
N GLU A 83 -9.00 -6.58 -1.91
CA GLU A 83 -10.12 -5.66 -1.76
C GLU A 83 -10.13 -5.00 -0.37
N LEU A 84 -10.06 -5.81 0.69
CA LEU A 84 -10.06 -5.32 2.07
C LEU A 84 -8.77 -4.57 2.40
N GLY A 85 -7.62 -5.10 1.99
CA GLY A 85 -6.31 -4.47 2.22
C GLY A 85 -6.20 -3.09 1.57
N THR A 86 -6.67 -2.94 0.33
CA THR A 86 -6.69 -1.64 -0.37
C THR A 86 -7.69 -0.68 0.28
N ALA A 87 -8.88 -1.18 0.66
CA ALA A 87 -9.88 -0.36 1.34
C ALA A 87 -9.37 0.20 2.67
N LEU A 88 -8.75 -0.65 3.49
CA LEU A 88 -8.14 -0.23 4.76
C LEU A 88 -6.96 0.72 4.57
N ALA A 89 -6.10 0.48 3.58
CA ALA A 89 -5.00 1.38 3.26
C ALA A 89 -5.51 2.78 2.86
N PHE A 90 -6.56 2.85 2.05
CA PHE A 90 -7.19 4.12 1.67
C PHE A 90 -7.78 4.85 2.85
N LEU A 91 -8.43 4.14 3.79
CA LEU A 91 -8.93 4.73 5.03
C LEU A 91 -7.79 5.29 5.87
N ILE A 92 -6.70 4.54 6.04
CA ILE A 92 -5.54 5.00 6.82
C ILE A 92 -4.96 6.27 6.21
N ILE A 93 -4.76 6.30 4.88
CA ILE A 93 -4.23 7.49 4.20
C ILE A 93 -5.20 8.67 4.34
N ALA A 94 -6.50 8.44 4.25
CA ALA A 94 -7.51 9.47 4.43
C ALA A 94 -7.51 10.04 5.85
N VAL A 95 -7.36 9.20 6.88
CA VAL A 95 -7.20 9.64 8.28
C VAL A 95 -5.96 10.51 8.42
N VAL A 96 -4.80 10.02 7.98
CA VAL A 96 -3.53 10.76 8.07
C VAL A 96 -3.61 12.09 7.31
N PHE A 97 -4.25 12.11 6.16
CA PHE A 97 -4.48 13.34 5.38
C PHE A 97 -5.33 14.36 6.15
N LEU A 98 -6.50 13.96 6.66
CA LEU A 98 -7.36 14.86 7.43
C LEU A 98 -6.65 15.40 8.67
N GLN A 99 -5.86 14.57 9.31
CA GLN A 99 -5.05 14.98 10.45
C GLN A 99 -3.97 16.00 10.06
N SER A 100 -3.30 15.80 8.93
CA SER A 100 -2.23 16.71 8.45
C SER A 100 -2.73 18.12 8.12
N ILE A 101 -4.02 18.27 7.82
CA ILE A 101 -4.66 19.56 7.55
C ILE A 101 -5.43 20.11 8.76
N GLY A 102 -5.26 19.51 9.96
CA GLY A 102 -5.93 19.96 11.19
C GLY A 102 -7.45 19.72 11.20
N ALA A 103 -7.97 18.90 10.29
CA ALA A 103 -9.40 18.62 10.13
C ALA A 103 -9.92 17.50 11.05
N THR A 104 -9.14 17.05 12.03
CA THR A 104 -9.61 16.03 12.98
C THR A 104 -10.28 16.66 14.20
N PRO A 105 -11.36 16.04 14.72
CA PRO A 105 -11.94 16.46 15.98
C PRO A 105 -10.89 16.31 17.08
N THR A 106 -10.54 17.41 17.75
CA THR A 106 -9.86 17.34 19.03
C THR A 106 -10.74 16.59 20.03
N ALA A 107 -10.15 15.71 20.84
CA ALA A 107 -10.89 14.98 21.87
C ALA A 107 -11.57 16.02 22.80
N GLY A 108 -12.89 16.20 22.63
CA GLY A 108 -13.67 17.19 23.35
C GLY A 108 -14.61 18.05 22.47
N ALA A 109 -14.49 17.98 21.15
CA ALA A 109 -15.45 18.62 20.26
C ALA A 109 -16.68 17.70 20.12
N ASP A 110 -17.85 18.20 20.52
CA ASP A 110 -19.12 17.52 20.36
C ASP A 110 -19.33 17.12 18.90
N LEU A 111 -19.92 15.95 18.67
CA LEU A 111 -20.16 15.37 17.34
C LEU A 111 -20.91 16.35 16.40
N PHE A 112 -21.61 17.33 16.96
CA PHE A 112 -22.35 18.38 16.25
C PHE A 112 -21.53 19.62 15.92
N GLY A 113 -20.46 19.93 16.65
CA GLY A 113 -19.54 21.08 16.39
C GLY A 113 -18.66 20.88 15.14
N MET A 114 -18.63 19.67 14.58
CA MET A 114 -17.92 19.35 13.34
C MET A 114 -18.52 19.98 12.07
N PHE A 115 -19.66 20.66 12.14
CA PHE A 115 -20.37 21.18 10.98
C PHE A 115 -20.14 22.67 10.71
N GLU A 116 -19.26 23.32 11.49
CA GLU A 116 -18.85 24.67 11.16
C GLU A 116 -17.97 24.67 9.90
N PRO A 117 -18.45 25.26 8.78
CA PRO A 117 -17.71 25.23 7.49
C PRO A 117 -16.35 25.93 7.55
N ASN A 118 -16.13 26.78 8.55
CA ASN A 118 -14.88 27.52 8.75
C ASN A 118 -13.79 26.69 9.44
N VAL A 119 -14.13 25.55 10.07
CA VAL A 119 -13.17 24.64 10.73
C VAL A 119 -12.65 23.57 9.75
N LEU A 120 -13.36 23.36 8.63
CA LEU A 120 -13.08 22.21 7.75
C LEU A 120 -11.80 22.38 6.90
N PHE A 121 -11.39 23.59 6.52
CA PHE A 121 -10.29 23.75 5.55
C PHE A 121 -9.55 25.09 5.65
N PRO A 122 -8.87 25.44 6.78
CA PRO A 122 -8.25 26.76 6.90
C PRO A 122 -7.10 27.01 5.92
N GLU A 123 -6.41 25.97 5.43
CA GLU A 123 -5.27 26.15 4.50
C GLU A 123 -5.10 24.99 3.50
N LEU A 124 -6.16 24.62 2.78
CA LEU A 124 -6.07 23.56 1.78
C LEU A 124 -5.31 24.07 0.55
N ARG A 125 -4.00 23.95 0.58
CA ARG A 125 -3.15 24.22 -0.60
C ARG A 125 -3.26 23.08 -1.60
N ILE A 126 -3.17 23.38 -2.89
CA ILE A 126 -3.11 22.38 -3.99
C ILE A 126 -2.05 21.33 -3.72
N SER A 127 -0.96 21.70 -3.05
CA SER A 127 0.12 20.79 -2.66
C SER A 127 -0.31 19.67 -1.71
N HIS A 128 -1.22 19.91 -0.76
CA HIS A 128 -1.73 18.87 0.14
C HIS A 128 -2.53 17.81 -0.63
N TRP A 129 -3.35 18.24 -1.58
CA TRP A 129 -4.06 17.32 -2.48
C TRP A 129 -3.11 16.54 -3.38
N ALA A 130 -2.07 17.18 -3.91
CA ALA A 130 -1.07 16.51 -4.72
C ALA A 130 -0.32 15.41 -3.95
N ILE A 131 0.06 15.68 -2.69
CA ILE A 131 0.68 14.69 -1.80
C ILE A 131 -0.31 13.57 -1.48
N PHE A 132 -1.57 13.87 -1.18
CA PHE A 132 -2.61 12.89 -0.90
C PHE A 132 -2.82 11.93 -2.08
N ILE A 133 -3.08 12.49 -3.27
CA ILE A 133 -3.28 11.69 -4.50
C ILE A 133 -2.02 10.91 -4.85
N GLY A 134 -0.84 11.52 -4.73
CA GLY A 134 0.44 10.84 -4.93
C GLY A 134 0.61 9.66 -3.98
N THR A 135 0.31 9.83 -2.68
CA THR A 135 0.40 8.76 -1.69
C THR A 135 -0.59 7.63 -1.98
N LEU A 136 -1.84 7.93 -2.38
CA LEU A 136 -2.80 6.92 -2.84
C LEU A 136 -2.28 6.16 -4.06
N THR A 137 -1.67 6.87 -5.02
CA THR A 137 -1.07 6.25 -6.22
C THR A 137 0.10 5.34 -5.86
N LEU A 138 0.99 5.78 -4.97
CA LEU A 138 2.10 4.96 -4.48
C LEU A 138 1.59 3.68 -3.81
N VAL A 139 0.60 3.80 -2.92
CA VAL A 139 0.01 2.63 -2.23
C VAL A 139 -0.64 1.67 -3.21
N LEU A 140 -1.31 2.15 -4.25
CA LEU A 140 -1.87 1.28 -5.29
C LEU A 140 -0.77 0.50 -6.04
N LEU A 141 0.35 1.17 -6.37
CA LEU A 141 1.50 0.50 -6.99
C LEU A 141 2.12 -0.55 -6.07
N LEU A 142 2.30 -0.21 -4.80
CA LEU A 142 2.85 -1.14 -3.80
C LEU A 142 1.91 -2.34 -3.56
N ILE A 143 0.61 -2.12 -3.44
CA ILE A 143 -0.38 -3.20 -3.28
C ILE A 143 -0.43 -4.08 -4.54
N PHE A 144 -0.35 -3.50 -5.74
CA PHE A 144 -0.24 -4.28 -6.97
C PHE A 144 0.99 -5.19 -6.96
N LEU A 145 2.15 -4.67 -6.56
CA LEU A 145 3.38 -5.44 -6.43
C LEU A 145 3.24 -6.55 -5.38
N ALA A 146 2.62 -6.26 -4.22
CA ALA A 146 2.35 -7.26 -3.18
C ALA A 146 1.42 -8.38 -3.67
N ILE A 147 0.36 -8.04 -4.42
CA ILE A 147 -0.55 -9.03 -5.02
C ILE A 147 0.19 -9.88 -6.04
N TYR A 148 1.01 -9.26 -6.90
CA TYR A 148 1.74 -9.94 -7.95
C TYR A 148 2.79 -10.89 -7.38
N ASP A 149 3.58 -10.43 -6.40
CA ASP A 149 4.53 -11.25 -5.66
C ASP A 149 3.84 -12.41 -4.93
N GLY A 150 2.77 -12.13 -4.17
CA GLY A 150 2.02 -13.17 -3.45
C GLY A 150 1.39 -14.24 -4.35
N LEU A 151 1.08 -13.93 -5.61
CA LEU A 151 0.50 -14.87 -6.57
C LEU A 151 1.55 -15.62 -7.39
N TYR A 152 2.66 -14.98 -7.73
CA TYR A 152 3.60 -15.49 -8.75
C TYR A 152 5.05 -15.56 -8.29
N GLY A 153 5.40 -14.94 -7.17
CA GLY A 153 6.77 -14.90 -6.64
C GLY A 153 7.73 -14.06 -7.48
N GLU A 154 7.21 -13.12 -8.23
CA GLU A 154 7.98 -12.25 -9.11
C GLU A 154 7.51 -10.80 -8.94
N LEU A 155 8.41 -9.84 -9.13
CA LEU A 155 8.10 -8.43 -9.08
C LEU A 155 8.35 -7.78 -10.44
N PRO A 156 7.31 -7.28 -11.15
CA PRO A 156 7.49 -6.69 -12.47
C PRO A 156 8.25 -5.36 -12.38
N VAL A 157 9.40 -5.29 -13.05
CA VAL A 157 10.36 -4.17 -13.01
C VAL A 157 9.70 -2.83 -13.35
N LEU A 158 8.78 -2.80 -14.31
CA LEU A 158 8.06 -1.59 -14.68
C LEU A 158 7.32 -0.96 -13.49
N PHE A 159 6.62 -1.76 -12.70
CA PHE A 159 5.86 -1.26 -11.54
C PHE A 159 6.77 -0.91 -10.37
N LEU A 160 7.90 -1.59 -10.22
CA LEU A 160 8.95 -1.24 -9.26
C LEU A 160 9.53 0.15 -9.59
N THR A 161 9.93 0.39 -10.83
CA THR A 161 10.46 1.69 -11.26
C THR A 161 9.44 2.81 -11.12
N LEU A 162 8.18 2.56 -11.47
CA LEU A 162 7.09 3.52 -11.28
C LEU A 162 6.87 3.85 -9.81
N SER A 163 6.95 2.86 -8.90
CA SER A 163 6.81 3.10 -7.47
C SER A 163 7.95 3.94 -6.89
N ILE A 164 9.20 3.72 -7.34
CA ILE A 164 10.36 4.54 -6.96
C ILE A 164 10.18 5.99 -7.44
N ILE A 165 9.82 6.18 -8.71
CA ILE A 165 9.59 7.53 -9.28
C ILE A 165 8.48 8.25 -8.52
N CYS A 166 7.37 7.56 -8.26
CA CYS A 166 6.25 8.11 -7.49
C CYS A 166 6.68 8.52 -6.07
N ALA A 167 7.44 7.67 -5.38
CA ALA A 167 7.96 7.94 -4.05
C ALA A 167 8.90 9.17 -4.03
N ILE A 168 9.77 9.31 -5.03
CA ILE A 168 10.64 10.49 -5.18
C ILE A 168 9.80 11.76 -5.39
N ILE A 169 8.80 11.73 -6.28
CA ILE A 169 7.93 12.89 -6.52
C ILE A 169 7.22 13.31 -5.24
N ILE A 170 6.67 12.36 -4.47
CA ILE A 170 5.99 12.65 -3.21
C ILE A 170 6.96 13.25 -2.19
N SER A 171 8.18 12.73 -2.09
CA SER A 171 9.21 13.25 -1.18
C SER A 171 9.56 14.69 -1.53
N ILE A 172 9.72 15.01 -2.82
CA ILE A 172 9.96 16.38 -3.30
C ILE A 172 8.77 17.29 -2.98
N LEU A 173 7.53 16.84 -3.21
CA LEU A 173 6.34 17.62 -2.91
C LEU A 173 6.20 17.90 -1.41
N ARG A 174 6.46 16.91 -0.54
CA ARG A 174 6.48 17.11 0.91
C ARG A 174 7.54 18.13 1.33
N TYR A 175 8.73 18.01 0.76
CA TYR A 175 9.80 18.96 0.98
C TYR A 175 9.39 20.39 0.59
N TRP A 176 8.82 20.56 -0.60
CA TRP A 176 8.35 21.87 -1.09
C TRP A 176 7.28 22.50 -0.19
N THR A 177 6.36 21.71 0.38
CA THR A 177 5.32 22.22 1.26
C THR A 177 5.83 22.67 2.61
N LEU A 178 6.84 22.01 3.15
CA LEU A 178 7.43 22.33 4.45
C LEU A 178 8.35 23.56 4.39
N PHE A 179 9.00 23.82 3.26
CA PHE A 179 10.05 24.82 3.11
C PHE A 179 9.74 25.85 2.00
N SER A 180 8.52 26.42 2.01
CA SER A 180 8.15 27.53 1.11
C SER A 180 8.94 28.83 1.34
N GLY A 181 9.98 28.82 2.18
CA GLY A 181 10.92 29.92 2.41
C GLY A 181 12.28 29.69 1.75
N ILE A 182 13.00 30.77 1.52
CA ILE A 182 14.22 30.96 0.69
C ILE A 182 15.44 30.09 1.08
N SER A 183 15.37 29.33 2.17
CA SER A 183 16.51 28.53 2.67
C SER A 183 16.44 27.09 2.16
N PHE A 184 17.35 26.76 1.27
CA PHE A 184 17.54 25.38 0.78
C PHE A 184 18.19 24.52 1.88
N TYR A 185 17.39 23.84 2.71
CA TYR A 185 17.93 22.95 3.72
C TYR A 185 18.16 21.55 3.14
N LEU A 186 19.41 21.08 3.17
CA LEU A 186 19.80 19.73 2.77
C LEU A 186 19.26 18.62 3.70
N GLY A 187 18.84 19.01 4.91
CA GLY A 187 18.40 18.08 5.95
C GLY A 187 17.34 17.05 5.51
N PRO A 188 16.20 17.45 4.95
CA PRO A 188 15.17 16.50 4.53
C PRO A 188 15.60 15.56 3.41
N ILE A 189 16.46 16.02 2.51
CA ILE A 189 17.03 15.18 1.45
C ILE A 189 17.91 14.11 2.08
N ILE A 190 18.79 14.50 3.00
CA ILE A 190 19.66 13.58 3.75
C ILE A 190 18.81 12.57 4.53
N LEU A 191 17.75 13.00 5.22
CA LEU A 191 16.85 12.11 5.96
C LEU A 191 16.16 11.11 5.02
N THR A 192 15.73 11.53 3.83
CA THR A 192 15.16 10.63 2.82
C THR A 192 16.17 9.62 2.31
N LEU A 193 17.41 10.04 2.07
CA LEU A 193 18.49 9.15 1.65
C LEU A 193 18.85 8.13 2.74
N ILE A 194 18.92 8.57 4.00
CA ILE A 194 19.15 7.66 5.15
C ILE A 194 17.97 6.68 5.28
N SER A 195 16.74 7.16 5.13
CA SER A 195 15.52 6.34 5.14
C SER A 195 15.56 5.24 4.06
N ALA A 196 15.92 5.62 2.85
CA ALA A 196 16.10 4.71 1.72
C ALA A 196 17.23 3.70 1.96
N ALA A 197 18.35 4.15 2.57
CA ALA A 197 19.47 3.30 2.90
C ALA A 197 19.15 2.29 4.02
N ILE A 198 18.36 2.67 5.01
CA ILE A 198 17.93 1.77 6.09
C ILE A 198 17.12 0.60 5.51
N LEU A 199 16.07 0.88 4.74
CA LEU A 199 15.23 -0.17 4.17
C LEU A 199 15.87 -0.81 2.93
N GLY A 200 16.07 -0.06 1.87
CA GLY A 200 16.61 -0.57 0.62
C GLY A 200 18.03 -1.12 0.76
N GLY A 201 18.90 -0.40 1.51
CA GLY A 201 20.27 -0.81 1.75
C GLY A 201 20.38 -2.11 2.55
N THR A 202 19.55 -2.30 3.59
CA THR A 202 19.53 -3.55 4.38
C THR A 202 19.15 -4.75 3.51
N TYR A 203 18.09 -4.65 2.71
CA TYR A 203 17.68 -5.74 1.82
C TYR A 203 18.66 -5.95 0.65
N LEU A 204 19.26 -4.88 0.12
CA LEU A 204 20.33 -4.99 -0.86
C LEU A 204 21.54 -5.72 -0.28
N LEU A 205 21.96 -5.42 0.93
CA LEU A 205 23.06 -6.07 1.61
C LEU A 205 22.76 -7.56 1.84
N LEU A 206 21.56 -7.90 2.28
CA LEU A 206 21.12 -9.29 2.42
C LEU A 206 21.11 -10.02 1.07
N TYR A 207 20.66 -9.37 0.00
CA TYR A 207 20.71 -9.91 -1.35
C TYR A 207 22.14 -10.19 -1.81
N LEU A 208 23.07 -9.25 -1.62
CA LEU A 208 24.48 -9.40 -2.02
C LEU A 208 25.19 -10.50 -1.21
N ILE A 209 24.97 -10.58 0.10
CA ILE A 209 25.56 -11.61 0.96
C ILE A 209 25.01 -13.00 0.61
N SER A 210 23.71 -13.12 0.40
CA SER A 210 23.08 -14.40 0.10
C SER A 210 23.16 -14.80 -1.37
N LYS A 211 23.69 -13.92 -2.24
CA LYS A 211 23.68 -14.12 -3.71
C LYS A 211 22.27 -14.43 -4.24
N GLY A 212 21.27 -13.75 -3.72
CA GLY A 212 19.86 -13.92 -4.13
C GLY A 212 19.13 -15.13 -3.52
N HIS A 213 19.74 -15.88 -2.58
CA HIS A 213 19.09 -17.07 -2.00
C HIS A 213 18.08 -16.73 -0.90
N TRP A 214 18.25 -15.63 -0.16
CA TRP A 214 17.36 -15.23 0.95
C TRP A 214 16.33 -14.19 0.54
N VAL A 215 16.73 -13.26 -0.34
CA VAL A 215 15.93 -12.11 -0.76
C VAL A 215 15.94 -12.08 -2.28
N GLY A 216 14.78 -11.86 -2.90
CA GLY A 216 14.63 -11.75 -4.35
C GLY A 216 15.20 -10.45 -4.93
N ASP A 217 15.48 -10.45 -6.23
CA ASP A 217 16.02 -9.30 -6.97
C ASP A 217 15.15 -8.04 -6.87
N GLY A 218 13.83 -8.22 -6.73
CA GLY A 218 12.87 -7.13 -6.66
C GLY A 218 12.63 -6.58 -5.24
N ASP A 219 12.89 -7.38 -4.20
CA ASP A 219 12.53 -7.03 -2.81
C ASP A 219 13.31 -5.82 -2.31
N TRP A 220 14.60 -5.71 -2.63
CA TRP A 220 15.40 -4.55 -2.24
C TRP A 220 14.97 -3.26 -2.97
N LEU A 221 14.51 -3.36 -4.23
CA LEU A 221 13.96 -2.21 -4.96
C LEU A 221 12.61 -1.78 -4.38
N LEU A 222 11.77 -2.75 -3.99
CA LEU A 222 10.50 -2.48 -3.30
C LEU A 222 10.76 -1.80 -1.95
N ALA A 223 11.70 -2.31 -1.17
CA ALA A 223 12.13 -1.74 0.10
C ALA A 223 12.70 -0.31 -0.08
N LEU A 224 13.46 -0.08 -1.15
CA LEU A 224 13.97 1.24 -1.52
C LEU A 224 12.82 2.23 -1.79
N ALA A 225 11.82 1.83 -2.58
CA ALA A 225 10.64 2.67 -2.87
C ALA A 225 9.89 3.03 -1.59
N ILE A 226 9.72 2.06 -0.67
CA ILE A 226 9.09 2.26 0.63
C ILE A 226 9.90 3.22 1.49
N GLY A 227 11.21 3.05 1.58
CA GLY A 227 12.09 3.92 2.35
C GLY A 227 12.04 5.38 1.87
N ILE A 228 12.07 5.60 0.54
CA ILE A 228 11.91 6.93 -0.05
C ILE A 228 10.52 7.50 0.29
N GLY A 229 9.46 6.69 0.16
CA GLY A 229 8.08 7.10 0.42
C GLY A 229 7.81 7.50 1.88
N LEU A 230 8.48 6.86 2.85
CA LEU A 230 8.41 7.22 4.27
C LEU A 230 9.18 8.50 4.59
N SER A 231 10.31 8.76 3.91
CA SER A 231 11.16 9.96 4.06
C SER A 231 11.61 10.23 5.51
N SER A 232 11.58 9.23 6.38
CA SER A 232 11.95 9.31 7.79
C SER A 232 12.74 8.08 8.21
N PRO A 233 13.97 8.24 8.71
CA PRO A 233 14.83 7.13 9.16
C PRO A 233 14.17 6.27 10.24
N TRP A 234 13.49 6.91 11.20
CA TRP A 234 12.78 6.22 12.27
C TRP A 234 11.63 5.36 11.75
N LEU A 235 10.81 5.90 10.86
CA LEU A 235 9.70 5.15 10.27
C LEU A 235 10.20 4.00 9.40
N SER A 236 11.30 4.18 8.67
CA SER A 236 11.93 3.11 7.89
C SER A 236 12.47 1.99 8.76
N PHE A 237 13.08 2.34 9.91
CA PHE A 237 13.50 1.34 10.88
C PHE A 237 12.29 0.56 11.48
N MET A 238 11.22 1.27 11.83
CA MET A 238 9.98 0.62 12.29
C MET A 238 9.38 -0.29 11.21
N ALA A 239 9.33 0.17 9.96
CA ALA A 239 8.85 -0.64 8.83
C ALA A 239 9.70 -1.91 8.63
N LEU A 240 11.03 -1.80 8.76
CA LEU A 240 11.93 -2.95 8.71
C LEU A 240 11.61 -3.97 9.79
N LEU A 241 11.42 -3.53 11.04
CA LEU A 241 11.08 -4.41 12.16
C LEU A 241 9.71 -5.08 11.96
N ILE A 242 8.70 -4.29 11.59
CA ILE A 242 7.32 -4.79 11.38
C ILE A 242 7.28 -5.80 10.22
N ALA A 243 7.96 -5.52 9.09
CA ALA A 243 8.00 -6.43 7.95
C ALA A 243 8.58 -7.79 8.33
N ASN A 244 9.73 -7.79 9.02
CA ASN A 244 10.39 -9.02 9.46
C ASN A 244 9.56 -9.76 10.52
N LEU A 245 8.95 -9.05 11.48
CA LEU A 245 8.09 -9.67 12.49
C LEU A 245 6.87 -10.33 11.85
N LEU A 246 6.18 -9.64 10.92
CA LEU A 246 5.05 -10.20 10.18
C LEU A 246 5.46 -11.44 9.38
N ALA A 247 6.60 -11.39 8.69
CA ALA A 247 7.12 -12.52 7.95
C ALA A 247 7.38 -13.72 8.86
N VAL A 248 8.02 -13.51 10.01
CA VAL A 248 8.29 -14.58 11.00
C VAL A 248 6.98 -15.17 11.53
N VAL A 249 6.03 -14.34 11.97
CA VAL A 249 4.74 -14.81 12.54
C VAL A 249 3.96 -15.66 11.53
N VAL A 250 3.91 -15.23 10.27
CA VAL A 250 3.14 -15.95 9.23
C VAL A 250 3.86 -17.20 8.76
N MET A 251 5.21 -17.17 8.67
CA MET A 251 6.00 -18.27 8.12
C MET A 251 6.41 -19.33 9.17
N LEU A 252 6.48 -18.97 10.44
CA LEU A 252 6.86 -19.90 11.51
C LEU A 252 6.04 -21.20 11.52
N PRO A 253 4.69 -21.18 11.38
CA PRO A 253 3.90 -22.42 11.37
C PRO A 253 4.19 -23.33 10.17
N SER A 254 4.56 -22.73 9.00
CA SER A 254 4.91 -23.51 7.81
C SER A 254 6.33 -24.06 7.87
N ALA A 255 7.27 -23.32 8.44
CA ALA A 255 8.64 -23.75 8.67
C ALA A 255 8.70 -24.95 9.62
N ILE A 256 7.95 -24.94 10.72
CA ILE A 256 7.87 -26.04 11.68
C ILE A 256 7.30 -27.32 11.03
N ARG A 257 6.42 -27.19 10.04
CA ARG A 257 5.82 -28.32 9.31
C ARG A 257 6.67 -28.86 8.16
N HIS A 258 7.93 -28.48 8.05
CA HIS A 258 8.88 -28.89 6.99
C HIS A 258 8.37 -28.70 5.55
N LYS A 259 7.49 -27.74 5.30
CA LYS A 259 7.11 -27.34 3.95
C LYS A 259 8.03 -26.22 3.51
N SER A 260 8.98 -26.53 2.63
CA SER A 260 9.79 -25.54 1.92
C SER A 260 8.89 -24.75 0.96
N HIS A 261 8.36 -23.62 1.41
CA HIS A 261 7.73 -22.66 0.53
C HIS A 261 8.71 -21.49 0.30
N GLN A 262 8.86 -21.10 -0.96
CA GLN A 262 9.50 -19.83 -1.27
C GLN A 262 8.74 -18.71 -0.56
N ILE A 263 9.47 -17.89 0.17
CA ILE A 263 8.88 -16.78 0.93
C ILE A 263 8.70 -15.61 -0.03
N HIS A 264 7.45 -15.25 -0.31
CA HIS A 264 7.11 -14.02 -1.03
C HIS A 264 7.16 -12.87 -0.01
N PHE A 265 8.21 -12.07 -0.03
CA PHE A 265 8.46 -11.05 1.01
C PHE A 265 7.72 -9.74 0.75
N GLY A 266 7.38 -9.45 -0.51
CA GLY A 266 6.69 -8.23 -0.93
C GLY A 266 5.42 -7.88 -0.14
N PRO A 267 4.48 -8.81 0.10
CA PRO A 267 3.28 -8.53 0.89
C PRO A 267 3.56 -8.02 2.30
N PHE A 268 4.61 -8.55 2.97
CA PHE A 268 4.98 -8.14 4.33
C PHE A 268 5.59 -6.73 4.35
N LEU A 269 6.42 -6.40 3.35
CA LEU A 269 6.97 -5.06 3.18
C LEU A 269 5.88 -4.02 2.97
N VAL A 270 4.91 -4.30 2.11
CA VAL A 270 3.80 -3.38 1.82
C VAL A 270 2.87 -3.24 3.03
N ALA A 271 2.56 -4.33 3.73
CA ALA A 271 1.79 -4.29 4.97
C ALA A 271 2.51 -3.45 6.04
N ALA A 272 3.83 -3.63 6.19
CA ALA A 272 4.64 -2.84 7.12
C ALA A 272 4.64 -1.36 6.75
N PHE A 273 4.72 -1.00 5.46
CA PHE A 273 4.59 0.38 5.01
C PHE A 273 3.27 1.00 5.46
N ILE A 274 2.14 0.32 5.21
CA ILE A 274 0.81 0.82 5.55
C ILE A 274 0.66 1.00 7.07
N LEU A 275 1.10 0.01 7.85
CA LEU A 275 1.06 0.06 9.32
C LEU A 275 1.95 1.19 9.88
N THR A 276 3.16 1.32 9.36
CA THR A 276 4.10 2.37 9.79
C THR A 276 3.58 3.75 9.41
N TYR A 277 2.95 3.87 8.24
CA TYR A 277 2.32 5.11 7.81
C TYR A 277 1.16 5.51 8.75
N ALA A 278 0.39 4.54 9.23
CA ALA A 278 -0.66 4.78 10.23
C ALA A 278 -0.09 5.29 11.57
N ILE A 279 1.07 4.78 11.98
CA ILE A 279 1.73 5.16 13.24
C ILE A 279 2.47 6.50 13.11
N SER A 280 2.81 6.94 11.91
CA SER A 280 3.61 8.16 11.67
C SER A 280 2.98 9.42 12.28
N PHE A 281 1.66 9.48 12.33
CA PHE A 281 0.94 10.68 12.74
C PHE A 281 0.97 10.96 14.26
N PRO A 282 0.68 10.03 15.17
CA PRO A 282 0.75 10.32 16.60
C PRO A 282 2.17 10.68 17.07
N LEU A 283 3.21 10.23 16.35
CA LEU A 283 4.60 10.48 16.69
C LEU A 283 5.08 11.89 16.27
N THR A 284 4.55 12.44 15.17
CA THR A 284 4.89 13.80 14.73
C THR A 284 4.34 14.88 15.67
N ASN A 285 3.26 14.58 16.39
CA ASN A 285 2.69 15.48 17.41
C ASN A 285 3.39 15.36 18.77
N LEU A 286 4.14 14.28 19.04
CA LEU A 286 4.85 14.05 20.29
C LEU A 286 6.30 14.57 20.28
N VAL A 287 6.86 14.78 19.10
CA VAL A 287 8.22 15.33 18.92
C VAL A 287 8.10 16.62 18.12
N PRO A 288 7.99 17.79 18.76
CA PRO A 288 8.17 19.05 18.05
C PRO A 288 9.61 19.06 17.52
N ILE A 289 9.75 18.96 16.20
CA ILE A 289 11.03 19.16 15.52
C ILE A 289 11.30 20.67 15.60
N HIS A 290 12.05 21.09 16.62
CA HIS A 290 12.65 22.41 16.71
C HIS A 290 13.89 22.48 15.83
#